data_744a47da2e0692e54232a0276cd1efd9
#
_entry.id   744a47da2e0692e54232a0276cd1efd9
#
_cell.length_a   1.000
_cell.length_b   1.000
_cell.length_c   1.000
_cell.angle_alpha   90.00
_cell.angle_beta   90.00
_cell.angle_gamma   90.00
#
_symmetry.space_group_name_H-M   'P 1'
#
loop_
_entity.id
_entity.type
_entity.pdbx_description
1 polymer ?
#
loop_
_entity_poly.entity_id
_entity_poly.type
_entity_poly.pdbx_seq_one_letter_code
_entity_poly.pdbx_strand_id
1 'polypeptide(L)'
;MGMLDTLIHGKTALLAKVAQKIVANEVLLGEESGFEDLHKVIFNIPRTVDYRADIQDIAKYLMKLMKDSDLRDKMGKAGRERVVENFDYRVVAKQFVKIINDKLGIY
;
A
#
# COMPACT_ATOMS: atom_id res chain seq x y z
N MET A 1 -1.86 -3.10 -0.48
CA MET A 1 -0.67 -3.50 -1.19
C MET A 1 -0.04 -2.48 -2.12
N GLY A 2 -0.77 -1.46 -2.55
CA GLY A 2 -0.30 -0.46 -3.48
C GLY A 2 1.00 0.25 -3.12
N MET A 3 1.29 0.46 -1.84
CA MET A 3 2.52 1.16 -1.44
C MET A 3 3.80 0.42 -1.79
N LEU A 4 3.83 -0.91 -1.70
CA LEU A 4 5.01 -1.70 -2.06
C LEU A 4 5.23 -1.77 -3.57
N ASP A 5 4.17 -1.60 -4.35
CA ASP A 5 4.24 -1.59 -5.80
C ASP A 5 4.67 -0.23 -6.36
N THR A 6 4.32 0.85 -5.67
CA THR A 6 4.55 2.22 -6.12
C THR A 6 5.79 2.87 -5.53
N LEU A 7 6.17 2.51 -4.30
CA LEU A 7 7.27 3.13 -3.56
C LEU A 7 8.49 2.22 -3.47
N ILE A 8 9.66 2.82 -3.54
CA ILE A 8 10.94 2.12 -3.37
C ILE A 8 11.64 2.68 -2.13
N HIS A 9 11.83 1.82 -1.13
CA HIS A 9 12.49 2.22 0.12
C HIS A 9 13.90 2.73 -0.14
N GLY A 10 14.23 3.87 0.46
CA GLY A 10 15.53 4.53 0.34
C GLY A 10 15.72 5.32 -0.95
N LYS A 11 14.84 5.19 -1.94
CA LYS A 11 14.94 5.90 -3.23
C LYS A 11 13.83 6.94 -3.41
N THR A 12 12.59 6.52 -3.31
CA THR A 12 11.41 7.39 -3.48
C THR A 12 10.66 7.63 -2.18
N ALA A 13 10.90 6.82 -1.17
CA ALA A 13 10.23 6.90 0.13
C ALA A 13 11.07 6.22 1.21
N LEU A 14 10.70 6.45 2.46
CA LEU A 14 11.19 5.70 3.61
C LEU A 14 10.02 4.88 4.17
N LEU A 15 10.15 3.56 4.12
CA LEU A 15 9.10 2.64 4.53
C LEU A 15 9.41 2.07 5.91
N ALA A 16 8.55 2.35 6.88
CA ALA A 16 8.62 1.77 8.21
C ALA A 16 8.30 0.26 8.14
N LYS A 17 9.03 -0.55 8.90
CA LYS A 17 8.74 -1.99 8.98
C LYS A 17 7.40 -2.25 9.67
N VAL A 18 6.86 -3.42 9.43
CA VAL A 18 5.67 -3.90 10.15
C VAL A 18 6.07 -4.38 11.54
N ALA A 19 5.54 -3.74 12.56
CA ALA A 19 5.77 -4.13 13.95
C ALA A 19 4.80 -5.21 14.43
N GLN A 20 3.55 -5.16 13.92
CA GLN A 20 2.49 -6.06 14.36
C GLN A 20 1.53 -6.38 13.22
N LYS A 21 1.18 -7.66 13.13
CA LYS A 21 0.10 -8.15 12.28
C LYS A 21 -1.07 -8.55 13.18
N ILE A 22 -2.24 -7.99 12.90
CA ILE A 22 -3.48 -8.31 13.63
C ILE A 22 -4.39 -9.08 12.69
N VAL A 23 -4.83 -10.25 13.14
CA VAL A 23 -5.73 -11.12 12.39
C VAL A 23 -7.02 -11.25 13.18
N ALA A 24 -8.14 -10.89 12.57
CA ALA A 24 -9.45 -10.98 13.19
C ALA A 24 -10.37 -11.91 12.39
N ASN A 25 -10.85 -12.96 13.07
CA ASN A 25 -11.81 -13.90 12.53
C ASN A 25 -13.25 -13.51 12.92
N GLU A 26 -13.39 -12.54 13.81
CA GLU A 26 -14.65 -12.12 14.40
C GLU A 26 -15.09 -10.78 13.84
N VAL A 27 -16.37 -10.66 13.59
CA VAL A 27 -17.01 -9.41 13.19
C VAL A 27 -18.16 -9.11 14.14
N LEU A 28 -18.15 -7.91 14.73
CA LEU A 28 -19.26 -7.40 15.51
C LEU A 28 -20.31 -6.84 14.56
N LEU A 29 -21.54 -7.32 14.69
CA LEU A 29 -22.66 -6.80 13.93
C LEU A 29 -23.34 -5.67 14.73
N GLY A 30 -23.55 -4.54 14.06
CA GLY A 30 -24.29 -3.42 14.63
C GLY A 30 -25.80 -3.69 14.64
N GLU A 31 -26.52 -2.92 15.41
CA GLU A 31 -28.00 -3.01 15.53
C GLU A 31 -28.71 -2.84 14.19
N GLU A 32 -28.11 -2.10 13.27
CA GLU A 32 -28.67 -1.83 11.94
C GLU A 32 -28.55 -3.03 10.97
N SER A 33 -27.84 -4.11 11.36
CA SER A 33 -27.63 -5.27 10.51
C SER A 33 -28.85 -6.20 10.41
N GLY A 34 -29.89 -5.97 11.21
CA GLY A 34 -31.08 -6.82 11.23
C GLY A 34 -30.94 -8.13 12.01
N PHE A 35 -29.82 -8.33 12.68
CA PHE A 35 -29.54 -9.50 13.51
C PHE A 35 -29.52 -9.10 14.99
N GLU A 36 -30.71 -8.90 15.54
CA GLU A 36 -30.88 -8.40 16.93
C GLU A 36 -30.23 -9.33 17.98
N ASP A 37 -30.17 -10.64 17.71
CA ASP A 37 -29.67 -11.65 18.64
C ASP A 37 -28.21 -12.06 18.37
N LEU A 38 -27.62 -11.63 17.26
CA LEU A 38 -26.25 -11.98 16.87
C LEU A 38 -25.36 -10.75 16.85
N HIS A 39 -24.65 -10.52 17.96
CA HIS A 39 -23.72 -9.40 18.08
C HIS A 39 -22.31 -9.73 17.55
N LYS A 40 -22.01 -11.00 17.31
CA LYS A 40 -20.68 -11.48 16.94
C LYS A 40 -20.76 -12.66 15.98
N VAL A 41 -20.04 -12.60 14.89
CA VAL A 41 -19.90 -13.68 13.92
C VAL A 41 -18.44 -14.11 13.85
N ILE A 42 -18.18 -15.41 13.95
CA ILE A 42 -16.84 -16.00 13.87
C ILE A 42 -16.70 -16.68 12.51
N PHE A 43 -15.60 -16.37 11.81
CA PHE A 43 -15.28 -16.98 10.52
C PHE A 43 -14.11 -17.97 10.66
N ASN A 44 -14.15 -19.06 9.91
CA ASN A 44 -13.07 -20.05 9.86
C ASN A 44 -11.78 -19.48 9.22
N ILE A 45 -11.95 -18.53 8.30
CA ILE A 45 -10.84 -17.81 7.65
C ILE A 45 -10.81 -16.39 8.21
N PRO A 46 -9.63 -15.82 8.47
CA PRO A 46 -9.54 -14.44 8.95
C PRO A 46 -10.29 -13.48 8.06
N ARG A 47 -11.22 -12.73 8.63
CA ARG A 47 -12.02 -11.74 7.90
C ARG A 47 -11.25 -10.45 7.67
N THR A 48 -10.44 -10.07 8.64
CA THR A 48 -9.65 -8.83 8.60
C THR A 48 -8.20 -9.14 8.96
N VAL A 49 -7.29 -8.61 8.18
CA VAL A 49 -5.86 -8.65 8.46
C VAL A 49 -5.33 -7.22 8.41
N ASP A 50 -4.88 -6.73 9.55
CA ASP A 50 -4.32 -5.40 9.69
C ASP A 50 -2.83 -5.47 10.01
N TYR A 51 -2.08 -4.52 9.45
CA TYR A 51 -0.67 -4.36 9.72
C TYR A 51 -0.42 -3.02 10.40
N ARG A 52 0.30 -3.04 11.51
CA ARG A 52 0.72 -1.82 12.20
C ARG A 52 2.18 -1.56 11.96
N ALA A 53 2.48 -0.34 11.52
CA ALA A 53 3.86 0.09 11.31
C ALA A 53 4.59 0.31 12.64
N ASP A 54 5.91 0.12 12.62
CA ASP A 54 6.77 0.37 13.76
C ASP A 54 6.84 1.88 14.04
N ILE A 55 6.43 2.29 15.22
CA ILE A 55 6.41 3.70 15.66
C ILE A 55 7.82 4.28 15.71
N GLN A 56 8.79 3.50 16.11
CA GLN A 56 10.20 3.93 16.19
C GLN A 56 10.76 4.23 14.81
N ASP A 57 10.46 3.38 13.82
CA ASP A 57 10.86 3.61 12.44
C ASP A 57 10.19 4.86 11.87
N ILE A 58 8.90 5.06 12.13
CA ILE A 58 8.18 6.26 11.70
C ILE A 58 8.84 7.51 12.26
N ALA A 59 9.08 7.54 13.56
CA ALA A 59 9.72 8.69 14.23
C ALA A 59 11.12 8.96 13.67
N LYS A 60 11.92 7.93 13.51
CA LYS A 60 13.28 8.01 12.96
C LYS A 60 13.28 8.57 11.54
N TYR A 61 12.41 8.07 10.69
CA TYR A 61 12.34 8.50 9.29
C TYR A 61 11.78 9.91 9.14
N LEU A 62 10.78 10.28 9.95
CA LEU A 62 10.28 11.66 10.00
C LEU A 62 11.38 12.62 10.39
N MET A 63 12.14 12.33 11.45
CA MET A 63 13.27 13.17 11.88
C MET A 63 14.34 13.28 10.79
N LYS A 64 14.65 12.20 10.11
CA LYS A 64 15.60 12.18 9.00
C LYS A 64 15.17 13.10 7.87
N LEU A 65 13.92 13.02 7.45
CA LEU A 65 13.36 13.89 6.41
C LEU A 65 13.25 15.35 6.85
N MET A 66 12.97 15.61 8.12
CA MET A 66 12.92 16.97 8.65
C MET A 66 14.28 17.66 8.67
N LYS A 67 15.34 16.91 8.98
CA LYS A 67 16.70 17.45 9.13
C LYS A 67 17.47 17.55 7.82
N ASP A 68 17.13 16.76 6.82
CA ASP A 68 17.90 16.64 5.58
C ASP A 68 17.06 17.09 4.39
N SER A 69 17.25 18.37 4.00
CA SER A 69 16.55 18.96 2.85
C SER A 69 17.01 18.35 1.52
N ASP A 70 18.28 17.99 1.40
CA ASP A 70 18.84 17.39 0.19
C ASP A 70 18.22 16.01 -0.05
N LEU A 71 18.03 15.25 1.02
CA LEU A 71 17.34 13.96 0.95
C LEU A 71 15.88 14.12 0.48
N ARG A 72 15.17 15.14 1.01
CA ARG A 72 13.79 15.42 0.56
C ARG A 72 13.74 15.74 -0.93
N ASP A 73 14.63 16.60 -1.41
CA ASP A 73 14.70 16.98 -2.81
C ASP A 73 15.04 15.79 -3.71
N LYS A 74 16.02 15.01 -3.30
CA LYS A 74 16.45 13.80 -4.03
C LYS A 74 15.33 12.78 -4.13
N MET A 75 14.65 12.49 -3.02
CA MET A 75 13.53 11.58 -3.00
C MET A 75 12.32 12.09 -3.80
N GLY A 76 12.05 13.38 -3.72
CA GLY A 76 10.99 14.03 -4.48
C GLY A 76 11.22 13.90 -5.99
N LYS A 77 12.42 14.17 -6.46
CA LYS A 77 12.79 14.00 -7.88
C LYS A 77 12.71 12.55 -8.31
N ALA A 78 13.26 11.63 -7.53
CA ALA A 78 13.20 10.19 -7.83
C ALA A 78 11.75 9.68 -7.88
N GLY A 79 10.89 10.15 -6.97
CA GLY A 79 9.48 9.83 -6.97
C GLY A 79 8.76 10.34 -8.22
N ARG A 80 9.05 11.57 -8.63
CA ARG A 80 8.50 12.16 -9.86
C ARG A 80 8.92 11.38 -11.10
N GLU A 81 10.19 11.06 -11.22
CA GLU A 81 10.73 10.29 -12.34
C GLU A 81 10.05 8.92 -12.42
N ARG A 82 9.91 8.24 -11.29
CA ARG A 82 9.24 6.94 -11.25
C ARG A 82 7.78 7.01 -11.71
N VAL A 83 7.04 8.03 -11.30
CA VAL A 83 5.66 8.23 -11.74
C VAL A 83 5.59 8.44 -13.26
N VAL A 84 6.44 9.30 -13.80
CA VAL A 84 6.49 9.58 -15.24
C VAL A 84 6.86 8.35 -16.05
N GLU A 85 7.83 7.55 -15.57
CA GLU A 85 8.33 6.38 -16.29
C GLU A 85 7.39 5.18 -16.23
N ASN A 86 6.65 4.99 -15.12
CA ASN A 86 5.90 3.76 -14.87
C ASN A 86 4.39 3.94 -14.72
N PHE A 87 3.94 5.11 -14.29
CA PHE A 87 2.54 5.35 -13.91
C PHE A 87 1.86 6.44 -14.72
N ASP A 88 2.54 7.07 -15.68
CA ASP A 88 1.89 7.95 -16.64
C ASP A 88 0.84 7.15 -17.43
N TYR A 89 -0.34 7.75 -17.66
CA TYR A 89 -1.45 7.07 -18.32
C TYR A 89 -1.07 6.49 -19.69
N ARG A 90 -0.15 7.11 -20.40
CA ARG A 90 0.33 6.65 -21.72
C ARG A 90 1.13 5.38 -21.60
N VAL A 91 2.00 5.30 -20.58
CA VAL A 91 2.80 4.10 -20.27
C VAL A 91 1.91 2.96 -19.85
N VAL A 92 0.96 3.21 -18.95
CA VAL A 92 0.01 2.20 -18.46
C VAL A 92 -0.87 1.70 -19.60
N ALA A 93 -1.36 2.59 -20.46
CA ALA A 93 -2.15 2.21 -21.63
C ALA A 93 -1.39 1.29 -22.58
N LYS A 94 -0.12 1.61 -22.87
CA LYS A 94 0.75 0.76 -23.70
C LYS A 94 0.97 -0.62 -23.09
N GLN A 95 1.23 -0.68 -21.80
CA GLN A 95 1.40 -1.94 -21.08
C GLN A 95 0.13 -2.78 -21.12
N PHE A 96 -1.03 -2.15 -20.92
CA PHE A 96 -2.32 -2.81 -20.98
C PHE A 96 -2.61 -3.40 -22.37
N VAL A 97 -2.40 -2.62 -23.43
CA VAL A 97 -2.54 -3.08 -24.83
C VAL A 97 -1.62 -4.25 -25.13
N LYS A 98 -0.37 -4.19 -24.66
CA LYS A 98 0.59 -5.27 -24.82
C LYS A 98 0.11 -6.57 -24.16
N ILE A 99 -0.38 -6.48 -22.92
CA ILE A 99 -0.91 -7.64 -22.20
C ILE A 99 -2.10 -8.25 -22.94
N ILE A 100 -3.02 -7.44 -23.42
CA ILE A 100 -4.17 -7.90 -24.20
C ILE A 100 -3.71 -8.62 -25.48
N ASN A 101 -2.78 -8.03 -26.22
CA ASN A 101 -2.28 -8.60 -27.45
C ASN A 101 -1.56 -9.96 -27.18
N ASP A 102 -0.73 -10.02 -26.16
CA ASP A 102 -0.01 -11.23 -25.78
C ASP A 102 -0.97 -12.36 -25.34
N LYS A 103 -2.04 -12.01 -24.64
CA LYS A 103 -3.03 -12.99 -24.14
C LYS A 103 -4.03 -13.45 -25.20
N LEU A 104 -4.44 -12.55 -26.09
CA LEU A 104 -5.46 -12.85 -27.10
C LEU A 104 -4.87 -13.22 -28.46
N GLY A 105 -3.57 -13.07 -28.65
CA GLY A 105 -2.90 -13.35 -29.92
C GLY A 105 -3.35 -12.39 -31.05
N ILE A 106 -3.79 -11.19 -30.69
CA ILE A 106 -4.25 -10.17 -31.63
C ILE A 106 -3.10 -9.20 -31.92
N TYR A 107 -2.33 -9.39 -32.88
CA TYR A 107 -1.11 -8.65 -33.27
C TYR A 107 0.18 -9.25 -32.75
#